data_35af861a26f48c928d524019eec9571c
#
_entry.id   35af861a26f48c928d524019eec9571c
#
_cell.length_a   1.000
_cell.length_b   1.000
_cell.length_c   1.000
_cell.angle_alpha   90.00
_cell.angle_beta   90.00
_cell.angle_gamma   90.00
#
_symmetry.space_group_name_H-M   'P 1'
#
loop_
_entity.id
_entity.type
_entity.pdbx_description
1 polymer ?
#
loop_
_entity_poly.entity_id
_entity_poly.type
_entity_poly.pdbx_seq_one_letter_code
_entity_poly.pdbx_strand_id
1 'polypeptide(L)'
;VGQYAQMLQGTPNENHWVKVTTEGTVSNYDGIGAKIYVWAGGEMQYHVRFAGESYLGQNSAWEHFGLGSATAIDSVVVSWPSGIVNTLYDVALDEHIVVIEDGGFFYPFTADCPEPCLGCTYEEACNYNDVAMEDDGSCDFSCHTDPGMCGFGTVWDAELLLCVLLPTDDPCPNDLNGDGNITIADLLILLTDFNQPCP
;
A
#
# COMPACT_ATOMS: atom_id res chain seq x y z
N VAL A 1 -29.49 6.64 -25.42
CA VAL A 1 -28.52 6.34 -26.47
C VAL A 1 -27.20 6.07 -25.78
N GLY A 2 -26.84 4.78 -25.64
CA GLY A 2 -25.57 4.40 -25.02
C GLY A 2 -24.42 4.73 -25.98
N GLN A 3 -23.53 5.61 -25.56
CA GLN A 3 -22.23 5.77 -26.20
C GLN A 3 -21.22 4.84 -25.51
N TYR A 4 -20.38 4.22 -26.31
CA TYR A 4 -19.28 3.40 -25.76
C TYR A 4 -18.26 4.30 -25.08
N ALA A 5 -17.65 3.80 -24.01
CA ALA A 5 -16.49 4.46 -23.40
C ALA A 5 -15.37 4.56 -24.46
N GLN A 6 -14.77 5.74 -24.56
CA GLN A 6 -13.65 5.99 -25.47
C GLN A 6 -12.39 6.19 -24.61
N MET A 7 -11.33 5.46 -24.94
CA MET A 7 -10.02 5.66 -24.37
C MET A 7 -9.17 6.38 -25.41
N LEU A 8 -8.62 7.52 -25.02
CA LEU A 8 -7.71 8.30 -25.86
C LEU A 8 -6.29 8.11 -25.33
N GLN A 9 -5.38 7.76 -26.21
CA GLN A 9 -3.95 7.68 -25.91
C GLN A 9 -3.25 8.88 -26.52
N GLY A 10 -2.49 9.61 -25.69
CA GLY A 10 -1.65 10.71 -26.17
C GLY A 10 -0.48 10.19 -27.01
N THR A 11 -0.06 10.98 -27.98
CA THR A 11 1.19 10.72 -28.72
C THR A 11 2.37 11.16 -27.84
N PRO A 12 3.37 10.30 -27.63
CA PRO A 12 4.58 10.68 -26.92
C PRO A 12 5.23 11.90 -27.56
N ASN A 13 5.76 12.79 -26.75
CA ASN A 13 6.50 13.97 -27.17
C ASN A 13 7.71 14.18 -26.23
N GLU A 14 8.51 15.19 -26.48
CA GLU A 14 9.72 15.54 -25.72
C GLU A 14 9.44 16.46 -24.51
N ASN A 15 8.17 16.66 -24.14
CA ASN A 15 7.81 17.50 -23.02
C ASN A 15 7.94 16.76 -21.70
N HIS A 16 8.42 17.49 -20.70
CA HIS A 16 8.61 16.99 -19.35
C HIS A 16 7.35 17.17 -18.49
N TRP A 17 7.31 16.45 -17.40
CA TRP A 17 6.19 16.46 -16.45
C TRP A 17 6.66 16.11 -15.03
N VAL A 18 5.80 16.32 -14.04
CA VAL A 18 5.90 15.75 -12.70
C VAL A 18 4.51 15.42 -12.20
N LYS A 19 4.37 14.33 -11.47
CA LYS A 19 3.14 14.00 -10.74
C LYS A 19 3.40 14.03 -9.26
N VAL A 20 2.50 14.70 -8.54
CA VAL A 20 2.63 14.92 -7.10
C VAL A 20 1.41 14.34 -6.41
N THR A 21 1.62 13.55 -5.37
CA THR A 21 0.60 13.22 -4.39
C THR A 21 1.06 13.62 -3.00
N THR A 22 0.13 13.64 -2.06
CA THR A 22 0.34 14.19 -0.71
C THR A 22 -0.05 13.17 0.33
N GLU A 23 0.73 13.09 1.40
CA GLU A 23 0.47 12.27 2.58
C GLU A 23 0.50 13.14 3.83
N GLY A 24 -0.69 13.37 4.41
CA GLY A 24 -0.86 14.23 5.59
C GLY A 24 -0.52 13.48 6.88
N THR A 25 0.17 14.16 7.78
CA THR A 25 0.47 13.68 9.14
C THR A 25 -0.30 14.44 10.21
N VAL A 26 -0.55 15.73 9.98
CA VAL A 26 -1.35 16.62 10.82
C VAL A 26 -2.68 16.94 10.14
N SER A 27 -2.63 17.18 8.82
CA SER A 27 -3.81 17.28 7.97
C SER A 27 -4.47 15.89 7.76
N ASN A 28 -5.53 15.84 6.98
CA ASN A 28 -6.08 14.54 6.55
C ASN A 28 -5.05 13.76 5.71
N TYR A 29 -5.08 12.43 5.81
CA TYR A 29 -4.09 11.55 5.20
C TYR A 29 -3.86 11.82 3.70
N ASP A 30 -4.92 11.99 2.93
CA ASP A 30 -4.82 12.23 1.48
C ASP A 30 -4.40 13.67 1.13
N GLY A 31 -4.21 14.55 2.11
CA GLY A 31 -3.85 15.96 1.90
C GLY A 31 -4.94 16.78 1.18
N ILE A 32 -6.21 16.38 1.29
CA ILE A 32 -7.33 17.09 0.66
C ILE A 32 -7.39 18.53 1.20
N GLY A 33 -7.41 19.49 0.28
CA GLY A 33 -7.33 20.91 0.58
C GLY A 33 -5.89 21.49 0.51
N ALA A 34 -4.88 20.64 0.39
CA ALA A 34 -3.52 21.10 0.16
C ALA A 34 -3.40 21.78 -1.21
N LYS A 35 -2.56 22.81 -1.28
CA LYS A 35 -2.25 23.56 -2.49
C LYS A 35 -0.82 23.24 -2.90
N ILE A 36 -0.67 22.74 -4.11
CA ILE A 36 0.61 22.33 -4.68
C ILE A 36 1.01 23.34 -5.74
N TYR A 37 2.19 23.91 -5.60
CA TYR A 37 2.78 24.85 -6.54
C TYR A 37 4.06 24.24 -7.10
N VAL A 38 4.22 24.32 -8.42
CA VAL A 38 5.41 23.84 -9.13
C VAL A 38 5.98 24.99 -9.94
N TRP A 39 7.25 25.32 -9.71
CA TRP A 39 8.01 26.28 -10.50
C TRP A 39 8.98 25.54 -11.41
N ALA A 40 8.90 25.78 -12.69
CA ALA A 40 9.79 25.18 -13.69
C ALA A 40 9.88 26.08 -14.93
N GLY A 41 11.08 26.29 -15.46
CA GLY A 41 11.29 27.07 -16.69
C GLY A 41 10.83 28.54 -16.60
N GLY A 42 10.81 29.12 -15.41
CA GLY A 42 10.36 30.47 -15.14
C GLY A 42 8.83 30.64 -15.03
N GLU A 43 8.08 29.58 -15.09
CA GLU A 43 6.63 29.58 -14.93
C GLU A 43 6.21 28.87 -13.64
N MET A 44 5.05 29.25 -13.11
CA MET A 44 4.45 28.64 -11.94
C MET A 44 3.09 28.05 -12.31
N GLN A 45 2.90 26.79 -11.96
CA GLN A 45 1.63 26.10 -12.02
C GLN A 45 1.14 25.78 -10.61
N TYR A 46 -0.17 25.65 -10.45
CA TYR A 46 -0.73 25.39 -9.15
C TYR A 46 -1.99 24.52 -9.26
N HIS A 47 -2.11 23.53 -8.38
CA HIS A 47 -3.29 22.70 -8.22
C HIS A 47 -3.73 22.66 -6.75
N VAL A 48 -5.00 22.35 -6.53
CA VAL A 48 -5.57 22.08 -5.20
C VAL A 48 -5.98 20.61 -5.16
N ARG A 49 -5.61 19.93 -4.10
CA ARG A 49 -6.06 18.56 -3.85
C ARG A 49 -7.55 18.53 -3.53
N PHE A 50 -8.34 17.85 -4.32
CA PHE A 50 -9.77 17.66 -4.10
C PHE A 50 -10.11 16.20 -3.83
N ALA A 51 -11.14 15.97 -2.99
CA ALA A 51 -11.69 14.63 -2.72
C ALA A 51 -12.48 14.05 -3.90
N GLY A 52 -12.96 14.91 -4.77
CA GLY A 52 -13.72 14.52 -5.96
C GLY A 52 -13.86 15.71 -6.89
N GLU A 53 -13.86 15.42 -8.17
CA GLU A 53 -13.98 16.40 -9.24
C GLU A 53 -14.94 15.86 -10.28
N SER A 54 -15.62 16.79 -11.00
CA SER A 54 -16.58 16.42 -12.02
C SER A 54 -17.88 15.83 -11.46
N TYR A 55 -18.83 15.55 -12.36
CA TYR A 55 -20.12 14.96 -11.99
C TYR A 55 -20.02 13.44 -11.88
N LEU A 56 -20.25 12.90 -10.66
CA LEU A 56 -20.16 11.48 -10.35
C LEU A 56 -18.81 10.83 -10.73
N GLY A 57 -17.74 11.63 -10.70
CA GLY A 57 -16.40 11.17 -11.03
C GLY A 57 -15.37 11.59 -9.98
N GLN A 58 -14.22 10.97 -10.07
CA GLN A 58 -13.03 11.32 -9.30
C GLN A 58 -11.83 11.19 -10.22
N ASN A 59 -10.97 12.20 -10.21
CA ASN A 59 -9.70 12.16 -10.93
C ASN A 59 -8.68 11.32 -10.16
N SER A 60 -7.52 11.14 -10.78
CA SER A 60 -6.38 10.48 -10.15
C SER A 60 -6.00 11.17 -8.83
N ALA A 61 -5.51 10.36 -7.87
CA ALA A 61 -4.86 10.88 -6.67
C ALA A 61 -3.55 11.63 -6.96
N TRP A 62 -3.06 11.57 -8.18
CA TRP A 62 -1.84 12.24 -8.64
C TRP A 62 -2.18 13.53 -9.37
N GLU A 63 -1.73 14.66 -8.82
CA GLU A 63 -1.80 15.95 -9.48
C GLU A 63 -0.71 16.02 -10.56
N HIS A 64 -1.12 16.14 -11.81
CA HIS A 64 -0.22 16.13 -12.97
C HIS A 64 0.14 17.55 -13.40
N PHE A 65 1.43 17.85 -13.48
CA PHE A 65 1.98 19.10 -13.96
C PHE A 65 2.78 18.86 -15.24
N GLY A 66 2.30 19.40 -16.35
CA GLY A 66 3.06 19.40 -17.60
C GLY A 66 4.06 20.56 -17.59
N LEU A 67 5.34 20.25 -17.77
CA LEU A 67 6.44 21.22 -17.64
C LEU A 67 6.97 21.69 -18.99
N GLY A 68 6.38 21.21 -20.10
CA GLY A 68 6.82 21.55 -21.45
C GLY A 68 8.29 21.21 -21.66
N SER A 69 9.07 22.14 -22.17
CA SER A 69 10.51 21.97 -22.43
C SER A 69 11.41 22.42 -21.27
N ALA A 70 10.87 22.57 -20.05
CA ALA A 70 11.68 22.91 -18.88
C ALA A 70 12.72 21.84 -18.62
N THR A 71 13.95 22.22 -18.35
CA THR A 71 15.09 21.31 -18.14
C THR A 71 15.32 20.96 -16.66
N ALA A 72 14.59 21.63 -15.76
CA ALA A 72 14.64 21.39 -14.31
C ALA A 72 13.37 21.92 -13.64
N ILE A 73 13.07 21.38 -12.48
CA ILE A 73 12.08 21.90 -11.53
C ILE A 73 12.83 22.79 -10.54
N ASP A 74 12.47 24.05 -10.48
CA ASP A 74 13.10 25.03 -9.59
C ASP A 74 12.70 24.76 -8.12
N SER A 75 11.41 24.47 -7.89
CA SER A 75 10.89 24.06 -6.59
C SER A 75 9.48 23.51 -6.69
N VAL A 76 9.12 22.67 -5.72
CA VAL A 76 7.74 22.24 -5.45
C VAL A 76 7.37 22.69 -4.04
N VAL A 77 6.27 23.44 -3.90
CA VAL A 77 5.78 23.91 -2.61
C VAL A 77 4.40 23.34 -2.34
N VAL A 78 4.24 22.73 -1.18
CA VAL A 78 2.94 22.21 -0.71
C VAL A 78 2.51 23.00 0.51
N SER A 79 1.39 23.70 0.41
CA SER A 79 0.76 24.42 1.52
C SER A 79 -0.42 23.59 2.04
N TRP A 80 -0.27 23.06 3.23
CA TRP A 80 -1.22 22.14 3.85
C TRP A 80 -2.39 22.84 4.56
N PRO A 81 -3.55 22.18 4.74
CA PRO A 81 -4.65 22.72 5.54
C PRO A 81 -4.29 23.03 6.98
N SER A 82 -3.33 22.32 7.57
CA SER A 82 -2.79 22.57 8.91
C SER A 82 -2.06 23.92 9.05
N GLY A 83 -1.66 24.52 7.91
CA GLY A 83 -0.80 25.70 7.85
C GLY A 83 0.69 25.37 7.69
N ILE A 84 1.07 24.13 7.75
CA ILE A 84 2.44 23.68 7.43
C ILE A 84 2.71 23.96 5.94
N VAL A 85 3.95 24.25 5.60
CA VAL A 85 4.41 24.46 4.23
C VAL A 85 5.69 23.67 4.02
N ASN A 86 5.63 22.70 3.09
CA ASN A 86 6.83 22.04 2.59
C ASN A 86 7.37 22.81 1.36
N THR A 87 8.68 22.96 1.29
CA THR A 87 9.36 23.47 0.09
C THR A 87 10.44 22.49 -0.30
N LEU A 88 10.35 21.95 -1.49
CA LEU A 88 11.20 20.89 -2.02
C LEU A 88 12.03 21.45 -3.16
N TYR A 89 13.29 21.05 -3.20
CA TYR A 89 14.25 21.35 -4.25
C TYR A 89 14.82 20.05 -4.80
N ASP A 90 15.53 20.13 -5.91
CA ASP A 90 16.17 18.98 -6.54
C ASP A 90 15.21 17.82 -6.92
N VAL A 91 13.96 18.18 -7.24
CA VAL A 91 12.97 17.24 -7.72
C VAL A 91 13.26 16.91 -9.19
N ALA A 92 13.36 15.63 -9.51
CA ALA A 92 13.62 15.16 -10.87
C ALA A 92 12.42 15.38 -11.80
N LEU A 93 12.72 15.58 -13.08
CA LEU A 93 11.72 15.60 -14.16
C LEU A 93 11.22 14.17 -14.44
N ASP A 94 10.02 14.07 -15.01
CA ASP A 94 9.40 12.84 -15.49
C ASP A 94 9.18 11.77 -14.40
N GLU A 95 8.99 12.24 -13.17
CA GLU A 95 8.86 11.40 -11.99
C GLU A 95 7.53 11.60 -11.25
N HIS A 96 7.21 10.62 -10.43
CA HIS A 96 6.15 10.70 -9.44
C HIS A 96 6.78 10.97 -8.09
N ILE A 97 6.22 11.90 -7.32
CA ILE A 97 6.69 12.17 -5.96
C ILE A 97 5.54 12.11 -4.96
N VAL A 98 5.81 11.54 -3.79
CA VAL A 98 4.93 11.60 -2.63
C VAL A 98 5.52 12.60 -1.65
N VAL A 99 4.76 13.64 -1.31
CA VAL A 99 5.17 14.66 -0.34
C VAL A 99 4.53 14.37 1.00
N ILE A 100 5.34 14.22 2.04
CA ILE A 100 4.89 13.96 3.41
C ILE A 100 4.80 15.30 4.15
N GLU A 101 3.65 15.56 4.79
CA GLU A 101 3.46 16.76 5.61
C GLU A 101 4.46 16.79 6.76
N ASP A 102 5.11 17.95 6.98
CA ASP A 102 6.20 18.12 7.96
C ASP A 102 7.38 17.15 7.77
N GLY A 103 7.50 16.59 6.58
CA GLY A 103 8.56 15.67 6.17
C GLY A 103 9.19 16.08 4.85
N GLY A 104 9.85 15.14 4.21
CA GLY A 104 10.42 15.30 2.88
C GLY A 104 9.49 14.80 1.78
N PHE A 105 10.09 14.25 0.75
CA PHE A 105 9.41 13.56 -0.32
C PHE A 105 10.20 12.32 -0.74
N PHE A 106 9.53 11.40 -1.42
CA PHE A 106 10.18 10.24 -2.02
C PHE A 106 9.57 9.93 -3.40
N TYR A 107 10.29 9.13 -4.17
CA TYR A 107 9.87 8.65 -5.48
C TYR A 107 9.28 7.23 -5.33
N PRO A 108 7.96 7.03 -5.39
CA PRO A 108 7.35 5.74 -5.09
C PRO A 108 7.58 4.67 -6.17
N PHE A 109 8.04 5.10 -7.36
CA PHE A 109 8.27 4.21 -8.50
C PHE A 109 9.75 4.17 -8.94
N THR A 110 10.61 4.94 -8.31
CA THR A 110 12.03 4.70 -8.44
C THR A 110 12.35 3.54 -7.51
N ALA A 111 12.54 2.39 -8.07
CA ALA A 111 13.28 1.38 -7.37
C ALA A 111 14.67 1.97 -7.10
N ASP A 112 15.01 2.24 -5.83
CA ASP A 112 16.40 2.42 -5.40
C ASP A 112 17.20 1.11 -5.60
N CYS A 113 16.86 0.41 -6.66
CA CYS A 113 17.36 -0.90 -6.99
C CYS A 113 17.99 -0.83 -8.37
N PRO A 114 19.34 -0.93 -8.49
CA PRO A 114 19.99 -1.00 -9.79
C PRO A 114 19.48 -2.23 -10.55
N GLU A 115 19.19 -2.08 -11.83
CA GLU A 115 18.76 -3.21 -12.67
C GLU A 115 19.88 -4.27 -12.85
N PRO A 116 19.56 -5.56 -12.65
CA PRO A 116 18.29 -6.10 -12.16
C PRO A 116 18.08 -5.84 -10.67
N CYS A 117 16.88 -5.40 -10.30
CA CYS A 117 16.53 -5.23 -8.91
C CYS A 117 16.53 -6.58 -8.20
N LEU A 118 17.50 -6.79 -7.35
CA LEU A 118 17.62 -7.99 -6.55
C LEU A 118 16.95 -7.81 -5.19
N GLY A 119 16.27 -8.83 -4.71
CA GLY A 119 15.60 -8.82 -3.42
C GLY A 119 14.65 -10.01 -3.28
N CYS A 120 14.01 -10.14 -2.15
CA CYS A 120 13.05 -11.22 -1.95
C CYS A 120 11.78 -10.98 -2.77
N THR A 121 11.45 -11.93 -3.67
CA THR A 121 10.27 -11.89 -4.54
C THR A 121 9.08 -12.70 -4.01
N TYR A 122 9.19 -13.31 -2.83
CA TYR A 122 8.13 -14.13 -2.22
C TYR A 122 7.26 -13.25 -1.32
N GLU A 123 5.99 -13.10 -1.69
CA GLU A 123 5.02 -12.24 -0.97
C GLU A 123 4.83 -12.66 0.49
N GLU A 124 5.07 -13.93 0.82
CA GLU A 124 4.98 -14.45 2.18
C GLU A 124 6.21 -14.13 3.03
N ALA A 125 7.31 -13.66 2.46
CA ALA A 125 8.50 -13.34 3.23
C ALA A 125 8.34 -12.05 4.02
N CYS A 126 8.96 -11.97 5.20
CA CYS A 126 8.96 -10.80 6.08
C CYS A 126 9.62 -9.57 5.47
N ASN A 127 10.56 -9.81 4.58
CA ASN A 127 11.32 -8.80 3.85
C ASN A 127 10.98 -8.81 2.34
N TYR A 128 9.74 -9.20 2.01
CA TYR A 128 9.24 -9.08 0.64
C TYR A 128 9.51 -7.69 0.07
N ASN A 129 10.01 -7.65 -1.14
CA ASN A 129 10.28 -6.43 -1.88
C ASN A 129 9.47 -6.45 -3.19
N ASP A 130 8.39 -5.69 -3.23
CA ASP A 130 7.45 -5.63 -4.36
C ASP A 130 8.06 -5.04 -5.66
N VAL A 131 9.22 -4.39 -5.54
CA VAL A 131 9.98 -3.87 -6.69
C VAL A 131 11.09 -4.81 -7.15
N ALA A 132 11.36 -5.90 -6.42
CA ALA A 132 12.36 -6.88 -6.84
C ALA A 132 11.92 -7.61 -8.11
N MET A 133 12.81 -7.63 -9.09
CA MET A 133 12.62 -8.34 -10.37
C MET A 133 13.24 -9.74 -10.36
N GLU A 134 14.22 -9.97 -9.51
CA GLU A 134 14.94 -11.22 -9.38
C GLU A 134 15.25 -11.52 -7.91
N ASP A 135 14.98 -12.76 -7.49
CA ASP A 135 15.25 -13.21 -6.14
C ASP A 135 16.76 -13.36 -5.91
N ASP A 136 17.26 -12.70 -4.87
CA ASP A 136 18.67 -12.75 -4.47
C ASP A 136 18.95 -13.79 -3.38
N GLY A 137 17.93 -14.57 -2.98
CA GLY A 137 18.00 -15.54 -1.89
C GLY A 137 18.01 -14.93 -0.49
N SER A 138 17.69 -13.64 -0.36
CA SER A 138 17.64 -12.94 0.93
C SER A 138 16.33 -13.11 1.69
N CYS A 139 15.37 -13.89 1.17
CA CYS A 139 14.05 -14.04 1.76
C CYS A 139 14.14 -14.50 3.22
N ASP A 140 13.51 -13.73 4.09
CA ASP A 140 13.40 -14.02 5.51
C ASP A 140 11.95 -14.39 5.85
N PHE A 141 11.75 -15.61 6.33
CA PHE A 141 10.45 -16.12 6.79
C PHE A 141 10.37 -16.17 8.32
N SER A 142 11.30 -15.54 9.04
CA SER A 142 11.37 -15.61 10.51
C SER A 142 10.17 -14.96 11.20
N CYS A 143 9.46 -14.05 10.54
CA CYS A 143 8.23 -13.46 11.07
C CYS A 143 7.07 -14.50 11.18
N HIS A 144 7.18 -15.60 10.47
CA HIS A 144 6.20 -16.68 10.54
C HIS A 144 6.55 -17.76 11.60
N THR A 145 7.66 -17.58 12.32
CA THR A 145 8.13 -18.54 13.35
C THR A 145 7.46 -18.33 14.72
N ASP A 146 6.56 -17.36 14.85
CA ASP A 146 5.79 -17.18 16.08
C ASP A 146 4.68 -18.23 16.14
N PRO A 147 4.73 -19.18 17.10
CA PRO A 147 3.66 -20.14 17.31
C PRO A 147 2.28 -19.53 17.53
N GLY A 148 2.23 -18.23 17.87
CA GLY A 148 0.98 -17.47 18.04
C GLY A 148 0.34 -17.00 16.74
N MET A 149 0.99 -17.13 15.59
CA MET A 149 0.44 -16.74 14.29
C MET A 149 -0.49 -17.78 13.66
N CYS A 150 -0.38 -19.03 14.10
CA CYS A 150 -1.27 -20.09 13.62
C CYS A 150 -2.65 -19.95 14.24
N GLY A 151 -3.70 -19.98 13.41
CA GLY A 151 -5.09 -19.91 13.86
C GLY A 151 -5.49 -21.11 14.72
N PHE A 152 -6.64 -21.00 15.37
CA PHE A 152 -7.18 -22.05 16.23
C PHE A 152 -7.26 -23.41 15.50
N GLY A 153 -6.71 -24.46 16.10
CA GLY A 153 -6.66 -25.80 15.53
C GLY A 153 -5.52 -26.06 14.56
N THR A 154 -4.57 -25.12 14.45
CA THR A 154 -3.36 -25.30 13.64
C THR A 154 -2.10 -25.13 14.49
N VAL A 155 -1.00 -25.76 14.04
CA VAL A 155 0.33 -25.65 14.64
C VAL A 155 1.33 -25.31 13.55
N TRP A 156 2.34 -24.53 13.90
CA TRP A 156 3.43 -24.22 13.00
C TRP A 156 4.29 -25.45 12.72
N ASP A 157 4.42 -25.79 11.44
CA ASP A 157 5.33 -26.84 10.98
C ASP A 157 6.60 -26.16 10.43
N ALA A 158 7.70 -26.33 11.16
CA ALA A 158 8.99 -25.72 10.83
C ALA A 158 9.68 -26.33 9.60
N GLU A 159 9.26 -27.53 9.16
CA GLU A 159 9.80 -28.18 7.95
C GLU A 159 9.06 -27.69 6.70
N LEU A 160 7.77 -27.44 6.83
CA LEU A 160 6.92 -26.98 5.73
C LEU A 160 6.80 -25.45 5.68
N LEU A 161 7.28 -24.75 6.73
CA LEU A 161 7.16 -23.29 6.90
C LEU A 161 5.73 -22.77 6.74
N LEU A 162 4.75 -23.52 7.28
CA LEU A 162 3.34 -23.14 7.22
C LEU A 162 2.57 -23.69 8.43
N CYS A 163 1.40 -23.11 8.70
CA CYS A 163 0.49 -23.65 9.70
C CYS A 163 -0.22 -24.89 9.18
N VAL A 164 0.03 -26.01 9.80
CA VAL A 164 -0.67 -27.29 9.50
C VAL A 164 -1.77 -27.52 10.53
N LEU A 165 -2.81 -28.23 10.14
CA LEU A 165 -3.82 -28.70 11.10
C LEU A 165 -3.13 -29.56 12.16
N LEU A 166 -3.42 -29.28 13.42
CA LEU A 166 -3.00 -30.18 14.50
C LEU A 166 -3.40 -31.60 14.09
N PRO A 167 -2.46 -32.57 14.07
CA PRO A 167 -2.83 -33.95 13.90
C PRO A 167 -3.74 -34.33 15.06
N THR A 168 -5.03 -34.38 14.80
CA THR A 168 -5.99 -34.89 15.77
C THR A 168 -5.83 -36.41 15.74
N ASP A 169 -5.19 -36.98 16.76
CA ASP A 169 -5.27 -38.43 17.03
C ASP A 169 -6.72 -38.83 17.40
N ASP A 170 -7.60 -37.86 17.44
CA ASP A 170 -9.02 -38.04 17.67
C ASP A 170 -9.75 -38.19 16.33
N PRO A 171 -10.28 -39.37 16.02
CA PRO A 171 -11.04 -39.62 14.80
C PRO A 171 -12.34 -38.82 14.71
N CYS A 172 -12.72 -38.09 15.78
CA CYS A 172 -13.92 -37.27 15.86
C CYS A 172 -13.60 -35.91 16.54
N PRO A 173 -12.90 -34.96 15.90
CA PRO A 173 -12.41 -33.75 16.55
C PRO A 173 -13.53 -32.78 17.02
N ASN A 174 -14.77 -33.05 16.67
CA ASN A 174 -15.93 -32.28 17.10
C ASN A 174 -16.85 -33.07 18.08
N ASP A 175 -16.40 -34.22 18.56
CA ASP A 175 -17.04 -34.97 19.65
C ASP A 175 -16.53 -34.40 20.97
N LEU A 176 -17.20 -33.37 21.44
CA LEU A 176 -16.78 -32.60 22.63
C LEU A 176 -17.12 -33.31 23.94
N ASN A 177 -18.02 -34.28 23.90
CA ASN A 177 -18.40 -35.11 25.07
C ASN A 177 -17.66 -36.45 25.14
N GLY A 178 -16.94 -36.84 24.06
CA GLY A 178 -16.17 -38.06 24.01
C GLY A 178 -17.00 -39.37 23.88
N ASP A 179 -18.22 -39.26 23.36
CA ASP A 179 -19.11 -40.44 23.23
C ASP A 179 -18.93 -41.20 21.91
N GLY A 180 -18.06 -40.73 21.04
CA GLY A 180 -17.75 -41.30 19.73
C GLY A 180 -18.69 -40.92 18.61
N ASN A 181 -19.60 -39.95 18.83
CA ASN A 181 -20.54 -39.49 17.83
C ASN A 181 -20.67 -37.96 17.88
N ILE A 182 -20.64 -37.30 16.73
CA ILE A 182 -20.92 -35.85 16.64
C ILE A 182 -22.44 -35.66 16.65
N THR A 183 -22.97 -35.12 17.73
CA THR A 183 -24.42 -34.97 17.97
C THR A 183 -24.77 -33.57 18.46
N ILE A 184 -26.06 -33.36 18.74
CA ILE A 184 -26.55 -32.12 19.34
C ILE A 184 -25.99 -31.90 20.77
N ALA A 185 -25.53 -32.98 21.43
CA ALA A 185 -24.92 -32.89 22.76
C ALA A 185 -23.59 -32.12 22.71
N ASP A 186 -22.79 -32.29 21.66
CA ASP A 186 -21.53 -31.63 21.44
C ASP A 186 -21.75 -30.13 21.15
N LEU A 187 -22.77 -29.84 20.36
CA LEU A 187 -23.16 -28.43 20.09
C LEU A 187 -23.60 -27.72 21.39
N LEU A 188 -24.29 -28.42 22.29
CA LEU A 188 -24.72 -27.88 23.58
C LEU A 188 -23.52 -27.59 24.48
N ILE A 189 -22.47 -28.40 24.47
CA ILE A 189 -21.23 -28.14 25.20
C ILE A 189 -20.57 -26.86 24.65
N LEU A 190 -20.43 -26.75 23.34
CA LEU A 190 -19.87 -25.55 22.69
C LEU A 190 -20.66 -24.29 23.05
N LEU A 191 -21.98 -24.40 23.14
CA LEU A 191 -22.86 -23.26 23.49
C LEU A 191 -22.79 -22.87 24.97
N THR A 192 -22.41 -23.77 25.88
CA THR A 192 -22.21 -23.42 27.30
C THR A 192 -21.00 -22.52 27.52
N ASP A 193 -19.98 -22.62 26.67
CA ASP A 193 -18.77 -21.80 26.74
C ASP A 193 -18.89 -20.51 25.92
N PHE A 194 -19.99 -20.39 25.18
CA PHE A 194 -20.25 -19.19 24.38
C PHE A 194 -20.52 -17.97 25.30
N ASN A 195 -19.77 -16.94 25.17
CA ASN A 195 -19.84 -15.72 25.99
C ASN A 195 -19.16 -15.80 27.37
N GLN A 196 -18.35 -16.85 27.64
CA GLN A 196 -17.50 -16.84 28.83
C GLN A 196 -16.19 -16.09 28.53
N PRO A 197 -15.67 -15.28 29.46
CA PRO A 197 -14.34 -14.72 29.32
C PRO A 197 -13.30 -15.83 29.34
N CYS A 198 -12.32 -15.75 28.44
CA CYS A 198 -11.17 -16.66 28.46
C CYS A 198 -10.41 -16.51 29.80
N PRO A 199 -9.95 -17.59 30.40
CA PRO A 199 -9.20 -17.58 31.66
C PRO A 199 -7.85 -16.88 31.53
#